data_15597930eb81783a2e83d41f7cedf7e9
#
_entry.id   15597930eb81783a2e83d41f7cedf7e9
#
_cell.length_a   1.000
_cell.length_b   1.000
_cell.length_c   1.000
_cell.angle_alpha   90.00
_cell.angle_beta   90.00
_cell.angle_gamma   90.00
#
_symmetry.space_group_name_H-M   'P 1'
#
loop_
_entity.id
_entity.type
_entity.pdbx_description
1 polymer ?
#
loop_
_entity_poly.entity_id
_entity_poly.type
_entity_poly.pdbx_seq_one_letter_code
_entity_poly.pdbx_strand_id
1 'polypeptide(L)'
;MHSYYLLNNRAIVQLSDCDTANFLLRITTNVIPANGEAKYSMILSPQGRFLFDFFLINNHNTFFIDCLASIKNALLSKLHMFKLRSKVQITDVSDFYDVIYSQFYINDSNLHHLNLNTAKLVTQYRDPRFNQMGFRLLTEKLHPCNLVNSNIDLYLVDKYKFAIPDGEIDIPSNKAIPPEYGADRLNAISYSKGCYIGQELISRIKSQGIVRKKIYHATSNENLLNVAPQTPVMHNSNIIGYWCSSYYTQGIALIRESNDQNNILTKQEITVDSAKIKLSIPQWQIT
;
A
#
# COMPACT_ATOMS: atom_id res chain seq x y z
N MET A 1 16.18 4.23 -21.60
CA MET A 1 16.58 4.67 -20.24
C MET A 1 15.75 3.92 -19.25
N HIS A 2 16.36 3.18 -18.31
CA HIS A 2 15.62 2.56 -17.23
C HIS A 2 15.28 3.65 -16.21
N SER A 3 14.00 3.88 -15.98
CA SER A 3 13.54 4.91 -15.06
C SER A 3 13.31 4.28 -13.67
N TYR A 4 13.87 4.89 -12.65
CA TYR A 4 13.70 4.54 -11.24
C TYR A 4 13.48 5.80 -10.40
N TYR A 5 12.92 5.63 -9.23
CA TYR A 5 12.56 6.72 -8.34
C TYR A 5 12.86 6.37 -6.87
N LEU A 6 13.59 7.24 -6.18
CA LEU A 6 13.83 7.11 -4.75
C LEU A 6 12.58 7.51 -3.96
N LEU A 7 12.05 6.59 -3.17
CA LEU A 7 10.88 6.83 -2.32
C LEU A 7 11.33 7.48 -0.99
N ASN A 8 11.48 8.80 -0.99
CA ASN A 8 11.98 9.57 0.17
C ASN A 8 11.05 9.55 1.39
N ASN A 9 9.81 9.12 1.23
CA ASN A 9 8.79 9.07 2.28
C ASN A 9 8.66 7.69 2.94
N ARG A 10 9.67 6.82 2.79
CA ARG A 10 9.66 5.49 3.40
C ARG A 10 10.52 5.43 4.66
N ALA A 11 10.13 4.54 5.56
CA ALA A 11 10.87 4.19 6.75
C ALA A 11 11.01 2.67 6.85
N ILE A 12 12.13 2.22 7.42
CA ILE A 12 12.46 0.80 7.53
C ILE A 12 12.61 0.43 9.00
N VAL A 13 11.80 -0.54 9.44
CA VAL A 13 11.89 -1.14 10.78
C VAL A 13 12.39 -2.57 10.63
N GLN A 14 13.49 -2.88 11.31
CA GLN A 14 14.07 -4.23 11.34
C GLN A 14 13.52 -5.00 12.55
N LEU A 15 13.15 -6.26 12.31
CA LEU A 15 12.78 -7.21 13.36
C LEU A 15 13.64 -8.46 13.24
N SER A 16 14.17 -8.90 14.37
CA SER A 16 15.04 -10.11 14.45
C SER A 16 14.83 -10.84 15.77
N ASP A 17 15.46 -11.99 15.93
CA ASP A 17 15.38 -12.90 17.05
C ASP A 17 14.38 -14.06 16.85
N CYS A 18 14.45 -15.08 17.70
CA CYS A 18 13.87 -16.40 17.49
C CYS A 18 12.33 -16.41 17.41
N ASP A 19 11.63 -15.46 18.04
CA ASP A 19 10.17 -15.41 18.03
C ASP A 19 9.60 -14.52 16.92
N THR A 20 10.44 -13.89 16.09
CA THR A 20 10.01 -12.83 15.17
C THR A 20 8.95 -13.30 14.18
N ALA A 21 9.15 -14.45 13.54
CA ALA A 21 8.20 -14.99 12.56
C ALA A 21 6.83 -15.28 13.22
N ASN A 22 6.84 -15.92 14.40
CA ASN A 22 5.63 -16.24 15.15
C ASN A 22 4.90 -14.98 15.67
N PHE A 23 5.67 -13.98 16.09
CA PHE A 23 5.14 -12.67 16.50
C PHE A 23 4.43 -11.98 15.35
N LEU A 24 5.10 -11.82 14.21
CA LEU A 24 4.54 -11.21 13.00
C LEU A 24 3.31 -11.97 12.51
N LEU A 25 3.35 -13.31 12.52
CA LEU A 25 2.21 -14.13 12.11
C LEU A 25 0.94 -13.84 12.91
N ARG A 26 1.06 -13.50 14.20
CA ARG A 26 -0.09 -13.23 15.08
C ARG A 26 -0.66 -11.81 14.94
N ILE A 27 0.12 -10.86 14.48
CA ILE A 27 -0.29 -9.43 14.44
C ILE A 27 -0.56 -8.89 13.05
N THR A 28 -0.11 -9.57 11.99
CA THR A 28 -0.26 -9.11 10.61
C THR A 28 -1.34 -9.90 9.87
N THR A 29 -1.92 -9.31 8.85
CA THR A 29 -3.03 -9.90 8.07
C THR A 29 -2.58 -10.94 7.05
N ASN A 30 -1.28 -11.02 6.72
CA ASN A 30 -0.76 -11.91 5.68
C ASN A 30 0.18 -12.98 6.26
N VAL A 31 0.50 -13.99 5.45
CA VAL A 31 1.52 -15.00 5.77
C VAL A 31 2.90 -14.36 5.83
N ILE A 32 3.81 -15.02 6.53
CA ILE A 32 5.23 -14.63 6.56
C ILE A 32 5.82 -14.91 5.17
N PRO A 33 6.52 -13.93 4.55
CA PRO A 33 7.17 -14.15 3.26
C PRO A 33 8.31 -15.19 3.38
N ALA A 34 8.53 -15.94 2.31
CA ALA A 34 9.71 -16.78 2.19
C ALA A 34 10.99 -15.93 2.10
N ASN A 35 12.15 -16.57 2.27
CA ASN A 35 13.42 -15.85 2.18
C ASN A 35 13.60 -15.19 0.80
N GLY A 36 13.97 -13.91 0.80
CA GLY A 36 14.09 -13.07 -0.41
C GLY A 36 12.77 -12.53 -0.95
N GLU A 37 11.63 -12.87 -0.33
CA GLU A 37 10.31 -12.39 -0.75
C GLU A 37 9.81 -11.22 0.11
N ALA A 38 8.79 -10.54 -0.42
CA ALA A 38 8.00 -9.56 0.30
C ALA A 38 6.51 -9.84 0.18
N LYS A 39 5.75 -9.49 1.21
CA LYS A 39 4.28 -9.52 1.24
C LYS A 39 3.74 -8.16 1.64
N TYR A 40 2.69 -7.71 0.98
CA TYR A 40 1.91 -6.58 1.47
C TYR A 40 1.04 -7.06 2.63
N SER A 41 1.00 -6.31 3.71
CA SER A 41 0.32 -6.72 4.92
C SER A 41 -0.19 -5.53 5.70
N MET A 42 -1.10 -5.78 6.62
CA MET A 42 -1.70 -4.78 7.50
C MET A 42 -1.65 -5.22 8.96
N ILE A 43 -1.72 -4.24 9.86
CA ILE A 43 -2.09 -4.44 11.26
C ILE A 43 -3.46 -3.82 11.47
N LEU A 44 -4.34 -4.56 12.16
CA LEU A 44 -5.71 -4.16 12.43
C LEU A 44 -5.93 -3.90 13.93
N SER A 45 -6.99 -3.16 14.24
CA SER A 45 -7.52 -3.11 15.59
C SER A 45 -8.19 -4.45 15.97
N PRO A 46 -8.43 -4.74 17.26
CA PRO A 46 -9.21 -5.93 17.66
C PRO A 46 -10.59 -6.02 17.00
N GLN A 47 -11.17 -4.87 16.63
CA GLN A 47 -12.46 -4.79 15.93
C GLN A 47 -12.33 -4.94 14.40
N GLY A 48 -11.13 -5.26 13.88
CA GLY A 48 -10.88 -5.48 12.46
C GLY A 48 -10.80 -4.19 11.63
N ARG A 49 -10.57 -3.02 12.28
CA ARG A 49 -10.36 -1.76 11.56
C ARG A 49 -8.90 -1.62 11.16
N PHE A 50 -8.67 -1.01 10.00
CA PHE A 50 -7.34 -0.68 9.52
C PHE A 50 -6.57 0.21 10.51
N LEU A 51 -5.32 -0.13 10.78
CA LEU A 51 -4.40 0.73 11.54
C LEU A 51 -3.19 1.12 10.71
N PHE A 52 -2.47 0.15 10.17
CA PHE A 52 -1.24 0.35 9.38
C PHE A 52 -1.16 -0.64 8.24
N ASP A 53 -0.52 -0.24 7.15
CA ASP A 53 -0.08 -1.10 6.06
C ASP A 53 1.42 -0.96 5.81
N PHE A 54 2.01 -1.99 5.26
CA PHE A 54 3.44 -2.04 4.97
C PHE A 54 3.79 -3.24 4.08
N PHE A 55 5.01 -3.22 3.58
CA PHE A 55 5.62 -4.39 2.96
C PHE A 55 6.48 -5.10 4.01
N LEU A 56 6.18 -6.36 4.25
CA LEU A 56 6.97 -7.25 5.09
C LEU A 56 7.94 -8.02 4.21
N ILE A 57 9.22 -7.84 4.44
CA ILE A 57 10.32 -8.42 3.67
C ILE A 57 11.05 -9.41 4.56
N ASN A 58 11.39 -10.59 4.06
CA ASN A 58 12.22 -11.56 4.73
C ASN A 58 13.58 -11.66 4.04
N ASN A 59 14.65 -11.37 4.76
CA ASN A 59 16.02 -11.56 4.31
C ASN A 59 16.77 -12.39 5.34
N HIS A 60 16.92 -13.70 5.09
CA HIS A 60 17.61 -14.67 5.95
C HIS A 60 17.13 -14.63 7.42
N ASN A 61 15.80 -14.68 7.63
CA ASN A 61 15.15 -14.60 8.94
C ASN A 61 15.33 -13.26 9.68
N THR A 62 15.92 -12.26 9.06
CA THR A 62 15.79 -10.86 9.44
C THR A 62 14.63 -10.27 8.66
N PHE A 63 13.67 -9.69 9.35
CA PHE A 63 12.49 -9.12 8.73
C PHE A 63 12.61 -7.61 8.67
N PHE A 64 12.24 -7.04 7.53
CA PHE A 64 12.14 -5.60 7.36
C PHE A 64 10.69 -5.21 7.08
N ILE A 65 10.23 -4.19 7.77
CA ILE A 65 8.96 -3.54 7.49
C ILE A 65 9.27 -2.24 6.74
N ASP A 66 8.87 -2.17 5.46
CA ASP A 66 8.88 -0.95 4.67
C ASP A 66 7.51 -0.29 4.79
N CYS A 67 7.43 0.85 5.50
CA CYS A 67 6.22 1.62 5.74
C CYS A 67 6.39 3.10 5.38
N LEU A 68 5.29 3.87 5.35
CA LEU A 68 5.38 5.33 5.24
C LEU A 68 6.10 5.92 6.46
N ALA A 69 6.98 6.88 6.24
CA ALA A 69 7.76 7.52 7.31
C ALA A 69 6.87 8.21 8.36
N SER A 70 5.74 8.77 7.93
CA SER A 70 4.77 9.45 8.80
C SER A 70 4.15 8.53 9.86
N ILE A 71 3.92 7.25 9.55
CA ILE A 71 3.32 6.30 10.50
C ILE A 71 4.35 5.55 11.34
N LYS A 72 5.65 5.69 11.06
CA LYS A 72 6.73 4.91 11.69
C LYS A 72 6.64 4.87 13.22
N ASN A 73 6.54 6.02 13.84
CA ASN A 73 6.55 6.10 15.33
C ASN A 73 5.32 5.44 15.94
N ALA A 74 4.15 5.62 15.34
CA ALA A 74 2.92 4.98 15.80
C ALA A 74 2.99 3.44 15.59
N LEU A 75 3.54 3.00 14.47
CA LEU A 75 3.77 1.57 14.18
C LEU A 75 4.76 0.96 15.18
N LEU A 76 5.91 1.60 15.44
CA LEU A 76 6.89 1.15 16.44
C LEU A 76 6.26 1.00 17.83
N SER A 77 5.51 2.02 18.28
CA SER A 77 4.80 1.98 19.56
C SER A 77 3.84 0.80 19.63
N LYS A 78 3.11 0.52 18.52
CA LYS A 78 2.18 -0.60 18.43
C LYS A 78 2.88 -1.95 18.42
N LEU A 79 3.98 -2.09 17.71
CA LEU A 79 4.81 -3.31 17.70
C LEU A 79 5.37 -3.61 19.09
N HIS A 80 5.90 -2.59 19.79
CA HIS A 80 6.37 -2.75 21.17
C HIS A 80 5.26 -3.16 22.13
N MET A 81 4.06 -2.60 21.97
CA MET A 81 2.91 -2.97 22.80
C MET A 81 2.50 -4.45 22.57
N PHE A 82 2.54 -4.93 21.30
CA PHE A 82 2.19 -6.31 20.98
C PHE A 82 3.28 -7.33 21.28
N LYS A 83 4.54 -6.89 21.40
CA LYS A 83 5.69 -7.76 21.66
C LYS A 83 5.54 -8.56 22.94
N LEU A 84 5.04 -7.92 24.03
CA LEU A 84 4.86 -8.54 25.35
C LEU A 84 6.12 -9.29 25.82
N ARG A 85 6.02 -10.63 25.94
CA ARG A 85 7.11 -11.53 26.36
C ARG A 85 7.85 -12.18 25.20
N SER A 86 7.49 -11.88 23.93
CA SER A 86 8.14 -12.46 22.75
C SER A 86 9.59 -11.97 22.66
N LYS A 87 10.49 -12.89 22.35
CA LYS A 87 11.90 -12.58 22.07
C LYS A 87 12.01 -12.04 20.64
N VAL A 88 11.80 -10.74 20.51
CA VAL A 88 11.88 -10.00 19.24
C VAL A 88 12.64 -8.71 19.49
N GLN A 89 13.67 -8.46 18.72
CA GLN A 89 14.33 -7.17 18.65
C GLN A 89 13.65 -6.32 17.58
N ILE A 90 13.26 -5.09 17.90
CA ILE A 90 12.60 -4.15 17.00
C ILE A 90 13.47 -2.89 16.95
N THR A 91 13.98 -2.55 15.78
CA THR A 91 14.94 -1.45 15.62
C THR A 91 14.51 -0.58 14.42
N ASP A 92 14.47 0.73 14.61
CA ASP A 92 14.39 1.69 13.51
C ASP A 92 15.74 1.74 12.80
N VAL A 93 15.75 1.37 11.53
CA VAL A 93 16.95 1.36 10.68
C VAL A 93 16.78 2.26 9.45
N SER A 94 15.86 3.20 9.50
CA SER A 94 15.53 4.08 8.37
C SER A 94 16.72 4.88 7.85
N ASP A 95 17.67 5.23 8.73
CA ASP A 95 18.86 6.00 8.35
C ASP A 95 19.91 5.16 7.61
N PHE A 96 19.78 3.83 7.62
CA PHE A 96 20.74 2.90 7.00
C PHE A 96 20.26 2.36 5.65
N TYR A 97 19.00 2.57 5.28
CA TYR A 97 18.41 2.00 4.07
C TYR A 97 17.63 3.02 3.28
N ASP A 98 17.56 2.75 1.96
CA ASP A 98 16.71 3.47 1.02
C ASP A 98 15.77 2.48 0.30
N VAL A 99 14.62 2.99 -0.13
CA VAL A 99 13.67 2.25 -0.97
C VAL A 99 13.58 2.92 -2.32
N ILE A 100 13.86 2.16 -3.37
CA ILE A 100 13.76 2.61 -4.76
C ILE A 100 12.57 1.91 -5.42
N TYR A 101 11.80 2.63 -6.21
CA TYR A 101 10.80 2.09 -7.12
C TYR A 101 11.33 2.07 -8.55
N SER A 102 11.13 0.97 -9.26
CA SER A 102 11.46 0.81 -10.66
C SER A 102 10.32 0.12 -11.41
N GLN A 103 9.98 0.59 -12.60
CA GLN A 103 8.99 -0.09 -13.44
C GLN A 103 9.50 -1.43 -13.99
N PHE A 104 10.82 -1.65 -13.99
CA PHE A 104 11.47 -2.82 -14.54
C PHE A 104 12.30 -3.55 -13.50
N TYR A 105 12.49 -4.85 -13.71
CA TYR A 105 13.45 -5.64 -12.93
C TYR A 105 14.87 -5.12 -13.21
N ILE A 106 15.63 -4.88 -12.15
CA ILE A 106 17.01 -4.41 -12.25
C ILE A 106 17.92 -5.62 -12.04
N ASN A 107 18.67 -5.98 -13.08
CA ASN A 107 19.68 -7.03 -13.05
C ASN A 107 21.10 -6.43 -12.80
N ASP A 108 22.09 -7.29 -12.58
CA ASP A 108 23.46 -6.85 -12.27
C ASP A 108 24.05 -5.93 -13.33
N SER A 109 23.74 -6.14 -14.62
CA SER A 109 24.20 -5.29 -15.70
C SER A 109 23.59 -3.87 -15.67
N ASN A 110 22.41 -3.73 -15.07
CA ASN A 110 21.71 -2.46 -14.92
C ASN A 110 22.00 -1.76 -13.58
N LEU A 111 22.51 -2.47 -12.58
CA LEU A 111 22.93 -1.89 -11.30
C LEU A 111 23.99 -0.81 -11.47
N HIS A 112 24.91 -0.97 -12.45
CA HIS A 112 25.91 0.04 -12.78
C HIS A 112 25.29 1.36 -13.27
N HIS A 113 24.14 1.31 -13.93
CA HIS A 113 23.42 2.51 -14.39
C HIS A 113 22.72 3.27 -13.26
N LEU A 114 22.49 2.63 -12.12
CA LEU A 114 21.93 3.25 -10.93
C LEU A 114 22.98 4.01 -10.10
N ASN A 115 24.25 4.00 -10.52
CA ASN A 115 25.38 4.46 -9.69
C ASN A 115 25.37 3.86 -8.27
N LEU A 116 24.79 2.66 -8.12
CA LEU A 116 24.80 1.90 -6.86
C LEU A 116 26.18 1.29 -6.57
N ASN A 117 27.24 1.76 -7.24
CA ASN A 117 28.60 1.18 -7.16
C ASN A 117 29.15 1.05 -5.73
N THR A 118 28.49 1.66 -4.74
CA THR A 118 28.89 1.63 -3.33
C THR A 118 27.82 1.12 -2.39
N ALA A 119 26.56 1.04 -2.80
CA ALA A 119 25.45 0.61 -1.94
C ALA A 119 25.04 -0.82 -2.27
N LYS A 120 24.96 -1.66 -1.23
CA LYS A 120 24.59 -3.06 -1.36
C LYS A 120 23.08 -3.19 -1.55
N LEU A 121 22.65 -3.91 -2.58
CA LEU A 121 21.26 -4.34 -2.72
C LEU A 121 20.98 -5.40 -1.64
N VAL A 122 20.01 -5.14 -0.78
CA VAL A 122 19.56 -6.09 0.24
C VAL A 122 18.57 -7.08 -0.39
N THR A 123 17.56 -6.56 -1.09
CA THR A 123 16.59 -7.38 -1.82
C THR A 123 15.86 -6.55 -2.87
N GLN A 124 15.37 -7.24 -3.90
CA GLN A 124 14.47 -6.68 -4.90
C GLN A 124 13.26 -7.59 -5.05
N TYR A 125 12.09 -7.01 -5.06
CA TYR A 125 10.84 -7.73 -5.21
C TYR A 125 9.85 -6.94 -6.06
N ARG A 126 8.97 -7.66 -6.79
CA ARG A 126 7.82 -7.04 -7.44
C ARG A 126 6.85 -6.54 -6.37
N ASP A 127 6.24 -5.37 -6.58
CA ASP A 127 5.20 -4.88 -5.67
C ASP A 127 4.07 -5.93 -5.57
N PRO A 128 3.87 -6.53 -4.38
CA PRO A 128 2.98 -7.69 -4.23
C PRO A 128 1.50 -7.33 -4.31
N ARG A 129 1.14 -6.03 -4.33
CA ARG A 129 -0.25 -5.59 -4.38
C ARG A 129 -0.90 -5.90 -5.73
N PHE A 130 -0.16 -5.67 -6.82
CA PHE A 130 -0.66 -5.89 -8.16
C PHE A 130 0.49 -6.20 -9.12
N ASN A 131 0.34 -7.22 -9.97
CA ASN A 131 1.43 -7.71 -10.82
C ASN A 131 1.89 -6.74 -11.92
N GLN A 132 1.07 -5.72 -12.24
CA GLN A 132 1.45 -4.66 -13.18
C GLN A 132 2.14 -3.47 -12.50
N MET A 133 2.16 -3.42 -11.17
CA MET A 133 3.06 -2.52 -10.46
C MET A 133 4.52 -2.95 -10.70
N GLY A 134 5.42 -1.98 -10.60
CA GLY A 134 6.85 -2.21 -10.77
C GLY A 134 7.50 -3.01 -9.63
N PHE A 135 8.78 -2.78 -9.46
CA PHE A 135 9.62 -3.43 -8.47
C PHE A 135 10.02 -2.44 -7.38
N ARG A 136 10.24 -2.96 -6.19
CA ARG A 136 10.85 -2.24 -5.07
C ARG A 136 12.20 -2.85 -4.76
N LEU A 137 13.17 -1.98 -4.49
CA LEU A 137 14.51 -2.36 -4.08
C LEU A 137 14.74 -1.78 -2.69
N LEU A 138 15.14 -2.64 -1.76
CA LEU A 138 15.71 -2.21 -0.49
C LEU A 138 17.22 -2.23 -0.64
N THR A 139 17.87 -1.09 -0.46
CA THR A 139 19.32 -0.92 -0.58
C THR A 139 19.90 -0.35 0.70
N GLU A 140 21.19 -0.57 0.96
CA GLU A 140 21.89 0.28 1.92
C GLU A 140 21.79 1.75 1.48
N LYS A 141 21.97 2.68 2.43
CA LYS A 141 21.81 4.11 2.22
C LYS A 141 22.67 4.60 1.04
N LEU A 142 22.05 5.32 0.14
CA LEU A 142 22.69 5.87 -1.05
C LEU A 142 23.32 7.24 -0.76
N HIS A 143 24.47 7.49 -1.34
CA HIS A 143 25.03 8.85 -1.30
C HIS A 143 24.20 9.77 -2.22
N PRO A 144 23.84 11.00 -1.78
CA PRO A 144 22.97 11.90 -2.52
C PRO A 144 23.43 12.25 -3.95
N CYS A 145 24.72 12.19 -4.21
CA CYS A 145 25.31 12.48 -5.53
C CYS A 145 25.09 11.37 -6.58
N ASN A 146 24.59 10.20 -6.18
CA ASN A 146 24.49 9.03 -7.06
C ASN A 146 23.11 8.81 -7.66
N LEU A 147 22.09 9.59 -7.25
CA LEU A 147 20.71 9.40 -7.69
C LEU A 147 20.33 10.46 -8.71
N VAL A 148 20.26 10.07 -9.97
CA VAL A 148 19.53 10.82 -10.98
C VAL A 148 18.05 10.45 -10.86
N ASN A 149 17.31 11.17 -10.01
CA ASN A 149 15.86 11.06 -10.00
C ASN A 149 15.29 11.49 -11.35
N SER A 150 14.40 10.69 -11.91
CA SER A 150 13.51 11.25 -12.94
C SER A 150 12.68 12.37 -12.29
N ASN A 151 12.45 13.46 -13.00
CA ASN A 151 11.59 14.56 -12.52
C ASN A 151 10.12 14.16 -12.34
N ILE A 152 9.78 12.90 -12.63
CA ILE A 152 8.43 12.34 -12.54
C ILE A 152 8.45 11.28 -11.45
N ASP A 153 7.55 11.38 -10.51
CA ASP A 153 7.32 10.33 -9.51
C ASP A 153 6.66 9.11 -10.17
N LEU A 154 7.50 8.19 -10.62
CA LEU A 154 7.07 6.97 -11.31
C LEU A 154 6.14 6.11 -10.46
N TYR A 155 6.36 6.11 -9.15
CA TYR A 155 5.49 5.38 -8.23
C TYR A 155 4.08 5.99 -8.19
N LEU A 156 3.96 7.32 -8.12
CA LEU A 156 2.66 7.98 -8.13
C LEU A 156 1.95 7.78 -9.47
N VAL A 157 2.68 7.87 -10.58
CA VAL A 157 2.11 7.59 -11.91
C VAL A 157 1.47 6.20 -11.95
N ASP A 158 2.20 5.15 -11.54
CA ASP A 158 1.67 3.78 -11.55
C ASP A 158 0.58 3.58 -10.49
N LYS A 159 0.75 4.13 -9.28
CA LYS A 159 -0.25 4.09 -8.21
C LYS A 159 -1.61 4.57 -8.69
N TYR A 160 -1.66 5.76 -9.29
CA TYR A 160 -2.93 6.34 -9.72
C TYR A 160 -3.46 5.74 -11.01
N LYS A 161 -2.60 5.34 -11.94
CA LYS A 161 -2.98 4.59 -13.14
C LYS A 161 -3.72 3.29 -12.79
N PHE A 162 -3.28 2.59 -11.77
CA PHE A 162 -3.91 1.34 -11.31
C PHE A 162 -4.87 1.53 -10.13
N ALA A 163 -5.03 2.76 -9.65
CA ALA A 163 -5.86 3.10 -8.49
C ALA A 163 -5.55 2.23 -7.25
N ILE A 164 -4.27 2.13 -6.90
CA ILE A 164 -3.79 1.39 -5.72
C ILE A 164 -3.86 2.31 -4.50
N PRO A 165 -4.71 2.06 -3.50
CA PRO A 165 -4.74 2.90 -2.30
C PRO A 165 -3.51 2.69 -1.43
N ASP A 166 -3.02 3.76 -0.82
CA ASP A 166 -1.98 3.75 0.21
C ASP A 166 -2.58 4.06 1.59
N GLY A 167 -2.10 3.36 2.62
CA GLY A 167 -2.70 3.31 3.94
C GLY A 167 -3.07 4.67 4.54
N GLU A 168 -2.11 5.50 4.91
CA GLU A 168 -2.38 6.75 5.60
C GLU A 168 -3.12 7.78 4.73
N ILE A 169 -2.85 7.76 3.43
CA ILE A 169 -3.40 8.76 2.50
C ILE A 169 -4.85 8.44 2.15
N ASP A 170 -5.12 7.18 1.81
CA ASP A 170 -6.39 6.76 1.22
C ASP A 170 -7.28 6.00 2.21
N ILE A 171 -6.70 5.35 3.21
CA ILE A 171 -7.40 4.42 4.12
C ILE A 171 -7.45 4.99 5.54
N PRO A 172 -8.56 5.59 5.98
CA PRO A 172 -8.65 6.21 7.30
C PRO A 172 -8.37 5.22 8.44
N SER A 173 -7.30 5.49 9.21
CA SER A 173 -6.90 4.65 10.34
C SER A 173 -7.98 4.59 11.41
N ASN A 174 -8.16 3.43 12.02
CA ASN A 174 -9.14 3.09 13.06
C ASN A 174 -10.63 3.25 12.65
N LYS A 175 -10.91 3.55 11.37
CA LYS A 175 -12.25 3.71 10.82
C LYS A 175 -12.53 2.75 9.67
N ALA A 176 -11.60 2.63 8.75
CA ALA A 176 -11.76 1.89 7.51
C ALA A 176 -11.88 0.38 7.75
N ILE A 177 -12.67 -0.27 6.91
CA ILE A 177 -12.80 -1.72 6.79
C ILE A 177 -11.92 -2.15 5.61
N PRO A 178 -10.82 -2.89 5.83
CA PRO A 178 -9.84 -3.17 4.77
C PRO A 178 -10.40 -3.74 3.46
N PRO A 179 -11.34 -4.69 3.45
CA PRO A 179 -11.97 -5.18 2.22
C PRO A 179 -12.69 -4.12 1.39
N GLU A 180 -13.22 -3.03 2.00
CA GLU A 180 -13.83 -1.92 1.25
C GLU A 180 -12.78 -1.18 0.39
N TYR A 181 -11.50 -1.23 0.80
CA TYR A 181 -10.37 -0.66 0.08
C TYR A 181 -9.61 -1.68 -0.78
N GLY A 182 -10.19 -2.86 -0.97
CA GLY A 182 -9.62 -3.89 -1.83
C GLY A 182 -8.44 -4.65 -1.21
N ALA A 183 -8.28 -4.63 0.12
CA ALA A 183 -7.13 -5.24 0.79
C ALA A 183 -6.95 -6.74 0.49
N ASP A 184 -8.05 -7.47 0.28
CA ASP A 184 -8.03 -8.87 -0.13
C ASP A 184 -7.59 -9.05 -1.59
N ARG A 185 -8.05 -8.20 -2.49
CA ARG A 185 -7.70 -8.20 -3.91
C ARG A 185 -6.28 -7.70 -4.17
N LEU A 186 -5.80 -6.80 -3.31
CA LEU A 186 -4.43 -6.28 -3.32
C LEU A 186 -3.46 -7.14 -2.50
N ASN A 187 -3.81 -8.40 -2.25
CA ASN A 187 -2.96 -9.38 -1.57
C ASN A 187 -2.49 -8.96 -0.17
N ALA A 188 -3.20 -8.08 0.54
CA ALA A 188 -2.86 -7.70 1.90
C ALA A 188 -3.35 -8.71 2.95
N ILE A 189 -4.30 -9.57 2.60
CA ILE A 189 -4.98 -10.47 3.53
C ILE A 189 -4.85 -11.91 3.05
N SER A 190 -4.34 -12.79 3.92
CA SER A 190 -4.39 -14.23 3.71
C SER A 190 -5.54 -14.82 4.52
N TYR A 191 -6.41 -15.54 3.82
CA TYR A 191 -7.52 -16.28 4.46
C TYR A 191 -7.14 -17.71 4.87
N SER A 192 -5.97 -18.19 4.44
CA SER A 192 -5.47 -19.55 4.74
C SER A 192 -4.50 -19.58 5.92
N LYS A 193 -4.05 -18.42 6.42
CA LYS A 193 -3.18 -18.36 7.60
C LYS A 193 -3.97 -18.58 8.90
N GLY A 194 -3.24 -18.85 10.00
CA GLY A 194 -3.80 -18.93 11.35
C GLY A 194 -4.34 -17.58 11.87
N CYS A 195 -4.80 -17.57 13.11
CA CYS A 195 -5.45 -16.42 13.74
C CYS A 195 -4.51 -15.21 13.87
N TYR A 196 -5.07 -14.03 13.65
CA TYR A 196 -4.42 -12.74 13.87
C TYR A 196 -5.39 -11.73 14.47
N ILE A 197 -4.87 -10.65 15.03
CA ILE A 197 -5.68 -9.59 15.67
C ILE A 197 -6.62 -8.97 14.63
N GLY A 198 -7.93 -8.92 14.94
CA GLY A 198 -8.96 -8.31 14.10
C GLY A 198 -9.50 -9.20 12.97
N GLN A 199 -9.11 -10.47 12.90
CA GLN A 199 -9.53 -11.42 11.86
C GLN A 199 -11.04 -11.66 11.81
N GLU A 200 -11.75 -11.61 12.92
CA GLU A 200 -13.16 -11.99 12.99
C GLU A 200 -14.04 -11.21 12.02
N LEU A 201 -13.92 -9.88 12.02
CA LEU A 201 -14.66 -9.02 11.07
C LEU A 201 -14.31 -9.35 9.63
N ILE A 202 -13.02 -9.54 9.32
CA ILE A 202 -12.53 -9.84 7.97
C ILE A 202 -13.09 -11.17 7.46
N SER A 203 -13.04 -12.23 8.29
CA SER A 203 -13.57 -13.54 7.95
C SER A 203 -15.09 -13.52 7.76
N ARG A 204 -15.82 -12.76 8.59
CA ARG A 204 -17.26 -12.57 8.45
C ARG A 204 -17.63 -11.88 7.14
N ILE A 205 -16.93 -10.81 6.76
CA ILE A 205 -17.16 -10.12 5.49
C ILE A 205 -16.90 -11.08 4.32
N LYS A 206 -15.81 -11.87 4.39
CA LYS A 206 -15.50 -12.86 3.35
C LYS A 206 -16.60 -13.91 3.20
N SER A 207 -17.12 -14.46 4.32
CA SER A 207 -18.17 -15.49 4.29
C SER A 207 -19.52 -14.95 3.83
N GLN A 208 -19.85 -13.71 4.18
CA GLN A 208 -21.09 -13.06 3.75
C GLN A 208 -21.05 -12.54 2.31
N GLY A 209 -19.84 -12.32 1.75
CA GLY A 209 -19.66 -11.79 0.40
C GLY A 209 -20.10 -10.34 0.20
N ILE A 210 -20.45 -9.61 1.26
CA ILE A 210 -21.04 -8.27 1.16
C ILE A 210 -19.97 -7.23 1.49
N VAL A 211 -19.45 -6.57 0.46
CA VAL A 211 -18.63 -5.36 0.58
C VAL A 211 -19.47 -4.18 0.11
N ARG A 212 -19.75 -3.24 1.01
CA ARG A 212 -20.70 -2.13 0.77
C ARG A 212 -20.11 -0.96 0.00
N LYS A 213 -18.79 -0.85 -0.01
CA LYS A 213 -18.06 0.21 -0.73
C LYS A 213 -16.86 -0.41 -1.42
N LYS A 214 -16.50 0.14 -2.56
CA LYS A 214 -15.32 -0.30 -3.33
C LYS A 214 -14.53 0.87 -3.85
N ILE A 215 -13.26 0.65 -4.09
CA ILE A 215 -12.37 1.58 -4.76
C ILE A 215 -12.74 1.66 -6.24
N TYR A 216 -12.79 2.87 -6.76
CA TYR A 216 -12.89 3.17 -8.19
C TYR A 216 -11.72 4.04 -8.62
N HIS A 217 -11.25 3.81 -9.83
CA HIS A 217 -10.34 4.71 -10.52
C HIS A 217 -11.16 5.87 -11.08
N ALA A 218 -10.72 7.09 -10.80
CA ALA A 218 -11.33 8.31 -11.30
C ALA A 218 -10.39 9.01 -12.27
N THR A 219 -10.95 9.50 -13.38
CA THR A 219 -10.23 10.33 -14.36
C THR A 219 -10.99 11.62 -14.61
N SER A 220 -10.27 12.70 -14.87
CA SER A 220 -10.81 14.01 -15.23
C SER A 220 -10.01 14.64 -16.35
N ASN A 221 -10.61 15.61 -17.03
CA ASN A 221 -9.89 16.53 -17.91
C ASN A 221 -9.32 17.73 -17.13
N GLU A 222 -9.70 17.87 -15.87
CA GLU A 222 -9.28 18.93 -14.96
C GLU A 222 -8.19 18.42 -14.00
N ASN A 223 -7.43 19.34 -13.42
CA ASN A 223 -6.43 19.00 -12.42
C ASN A 223 -7.10 18.75 -11.06
N LEU A 224 -6.86 17.58 -10.49
CA LEU A 224 -7.47 17.11 -9.24
C LEU A 224 -6.53 17.23 -8.02
N LEU A 225 -5.32 17.79 -8.17
CA LEU A 225 -4.31 17.82 -7.09
C LEU A 225 -4.79 18.53 -5.81
N ASN A 226 -5.71 19.45 -5.92
CA ASN A 226 -6.20 20.23 -4.78
C ASN A 226 -7.46 19.63 -4.12
N VAL A 227 -7.99 18.53 -4.64
CA VAL A 227 -9.16 17.87 -4.04
C VAL A 227 -8.74 17.16 -2.76
N ALA A 228 -9.26 17.62 -1.64
CA ALA A 228 -8.93 17.08 -0.33
C ALA A 228 -9.48 15.65 -0.14
N PRO A 229 -8.75 14.77 0.58
CA PRO A 229 -9.30 13.48 1.01
C PRO A 229 -10.62 13.64 1.77
N GLN A 230 -11.52 12.67 1.61
CA GLN A 230 -12.88 12.65 2.19
C GLN A 230 -13.84 13.69 1.60
N THR A 231 -13.48 14.41 0.54
CA THR A 231 -14.43 15.23 -0.23
C THR A 231 -15.55 14.34 -0.78
N PRO A 232 -16.85 14.72 -0.64
CA PRO A 232 -17.96 13.95 -1.18
C PRO A 232 -17.86 13.82 -2.71
N VAL A 233 -18.05 12.61 -3.21
CA VAL A 233 -18.27 12.33 -4.63
C VAL A 233 -19.77 12.37 -4.88
N MET A 234 -20.20 13.23 -5.80
CA MET A 234 -21.59 13.57 -6.03
C MET A 234 -22.09 13.04 -7.37
N HIS A 235 -23.36 12.64 -7.40
CA HIS A 235 -24.12 12.40 -8.61
C HIS A 235 -25.56 12.91 -8.40
N ASN A 236 -26.03 13.84 -9.25
CA ASN A 236 -27.37 14.44 -9.13
C ASN A 236 -27.69 14.90 -7.70
N SER A 237 -26.80 15.67 -7.09
CA SER A 237 -26.93 16.19 -5.70
C SER A 237 -26.91 15.11 -4.60
N ASN A 238 -26.71 13.84 -4.92
CA ASN A 238 -26.58 12.76 -3.94
C ASN A 238 -25.11 12.36 -3.72
N ILE A 239 -24.73 12.13 -2.47
CA ILE A 239 -23.41 11.59 -2.14
C ILE A 239 -23.39 10.10 -2.48
N ILE A 240 -22.54 9.72 -3.43
CA ILE A 240 -22.34 8.32 -3.84
C ILE A 240 -21.07 7.71 -3.24
N GLY A 241 -20.19 8.53 -2.69
CA GLY A 241 -18.93 8.08 -2.10
C GLY A 241 -18.05 9.20 -1.61
N TYR A 242 -16.78 8.90 -1.42
CA TYR A 242 -15.79 9.87 -0.93
C TYR A 242 -14.48 9.75 -1.69
N TRP A 243 -13.86 10.90 -1.90
CA TRP A 243 -12.54 10.99 -2.50
C TRP A 243 -11.46 10.48 -1.55
N CYS A 244 -10.49 9.75 -2.08
CA CYS A 244 -9.31 9.31 -1.36
C CYS A 244 -8.14 10.26 -1.65
N SER A 245 -7.57 10.16 -2.84
CA SER A 245 -6.45 11.00 -3.26
C SER A 245 -6.36 11.10 -4.78
N SER A 246 -5.47 11.96 -5.28
CA SER A 246 -5.26 12.18 -6.72
C SER A 246 -3.83 12.57 -7.07
N TYR A 247 -3.50 12.37 -8.34
CA TYR A 247 -2.29 12.84 -8.97
C TYR A 247 -2.63 13.37 -10.38
N TYR A 248 -2.50 14.68 -10.57
CA TYR A 248 -2.96 15.41 -11.77
C TYR A 248 -4.42 15.10 -12.13
N THR A 249 -4.64 14.40 -13.23
CA THR A 249 -5.97 14.11 -13.79
C THR A 249 -6.52 12.74 -13.39
N GLN A 250 -5.82 12.02 -12.52
CA GLN A 250 -6.20 10.70 -12.05
C GLN A 250 -6.38 10.68 -10.54
N GLY A 251 -7.34 9.90 -10.06
CA GLY A 251 -7.62 9.80 -8.63
C GLY A 251 -8.23 8.47 -8.22
N ILE A 252 -8.41 8.34 -6.93
CA ILE A 252 -8.99 7.18 -6.26
C ILE A 252 -10.21 7.64 -5.48
N ALA A 253 -11.32 6.94 -5.66
CA ALA A 253 -12.56 7.22 -4.94
C ALA A 253 -13.13 5.94 -4.30
N LEU A 254 -13.63 6.05 -3.08
CA LEU A 254 -14.36 5.00 -2.38
C LEU A 254 -15.85 5.21 -2.63
N ILE A 255 -16.48 4.37 -3.42
CA ILE A 255 -17.87 4.51 -3.87
C ILE A 255 -18.74 3.45 -3.22
N ARG A 256 -19.95 3.84 -2.79
CA ARG A 256 -20.95 2.93 -2.25
C ARG A 256 -21.52 2.06 -3.37
N GLU A 257 -21.46 0.74 -3.16
CA GLU A 257 -22.10 -0.22 -4.05
C GLU A 257 -23.63 -0.09 -3.94
N SER A 258 -24.29 0.16 -5.07
CA SER A 258 -25.73 -0.02 -5.23
C SER A 258 -25.97 -1.37 -5.92
N ASN A 259 -27.14 -1.96 -5.78
CA ASN A 259 -27.51 -3.20 -6.46
C ASN A 259 -27.44 -3.10 -8.00
N ASP A 260 -27.31 -1.91 -8.55
CA ASP A 260 -27.12 -1.58 -9.95
C ASP A 260 -25.67 -1.16 -10.24
N GLN A 261 -24.71 -2.10 -10.12
CA GLN A 261 -23.28 -1.82 -10.41
C GLN A 261 -23.05 -1.24 -11.81
N ASN A 262 -23.80 -1.70 -12.82
CA ASN A 262 -23.71 -1.18 -14.18
C ASN A 262 -24.17 0.28 -14.28
N ASN A 263 -24.92 0.78 -13.32
CA ASN A 263 -25.51 2.10 -13.36
C ASN A 263 -24.51 3.21 -12.93
N ILE A 264 -23.50 2.91 -12.09
CA ILE A 264 -22.50 3.92 -11.66
C ILE A 264 -21.55 4.27 -12.80
N LEU A 265 -21.11 3.27 -13.57
CA LEU A 265 -20.14 3.47 -14.68
C LEU A 265 -20.76 4.21 -15.87
N THR A 266 -22.07 4.12 -16.03
CA THR A 266 -22.83 4.79 -17.11
C THR A 266 -23.39 6.15 -16.71
N LYS A 267 -23.28 6.51 -15.40
CA LYS A 267 -23.77 7.79 -14.91
C LYS A 267 -22.99 8.95 -15.52
N GLN A 268 -23.73 9.88 -16.13
CA GLN A 268 -23.21 11.18 -16.54
C GLN A 268 -23.21 12.12 -15.33
N GLU A 269 -22.30 13.11 -15.34
CA GLU A 269 -22.22 14.17 -14.33
C GLU A 269 -21.87 13.72 -12.90
N ILE A 270 -20.87 12.83 -12.78
CA ILE A 270 -20.24 12.60 -11.48
C ILE A 270 -19.24 13.72 -11.24
N THR A 271 -19.30 14.31 -10.03
CA THR A 271 -18.40 15.42 -9.65
C THR A 271 -17.73 15.14 -8.30
N VAL A 272 -16.56 15.74 -8.13
CA VAL A 272 -15.87 15.87 -6.85
C VAL A 272 -15.40 17.31 -6.72
N ASP A 273 -15.77 17.98 -5.63
CA ASP A 273 -15.66 19.44 -5.53
C ASP A 273 -16.39 20.10 -6.73
N SER A 274 -15.71 20.80 -7.61
CA SER A 274 -16.27 21.36 -8.86
C SER A 274 -15.89 20.56 -10.11
N ALA A 275 -14.94 19.62 -9.99
CA ALA A 275 -14.40 18.89 -11.12
C ALA A 275 -15.31 17.75 -11.59
N LYS A 276 -15.50 17.63 -12.91
CA LYS A 276 -16.17 16.46 -13.51
C LYS A 276 -15.23 15.28 -13.61
N ILE A 277 -15.68 14.11 -13.15
CA ILE A 277 -14.90 12.88 -13.16
C ILE A 277 -15.64 11.74 -13.86
N LYS A 278 -14.87 10.80 -14.42
CA LYS A 278 -15.34 9.49 -14.90
C LYS A 278 -14.80 8.42 -13.97
N LEU A 279 -15.66 7.48 -13.57
CA LEU A 279 -15.29 6.35 -12.74
C LEU A 279 -15.11 5.08 -13.59
N SER A 280 -14.13 4.27 -13.23
CA SER A 280 -13.91 2.94 -13.81
C SER A 280 -13.49 1.95 -12.72
N ILE A 281 -13.74 0.66 -12.96
CA ILE A 281 -13.31 -0.41 -12.06
C ILE A 281 -11.80 -0.61 -12.25
N PRO A 282 -10.99 -0.57 -11.17
CA PRO A 282 -9.57 -0.88 -11.26
C PRO A 282 -9.31 -2.30 -11.77
N GLN A 283 -8.26 -2.49 -12.56
CA GLN A 283 -7.93 -3.78 -13.17
C GLN A 283 -7.77 -4.92 -12.14
N TRP A 284 -7.16 -4.64 -10.98
CA TRP A 284 -6.96 -5.62 -9.92
C TRP A 284 -8.27 -6.08 -9.23
N GLN A 285 -9.41 -5.46 -9.52
CA GLN A 285 -10.71 -5.94 -9.05
C GLN A 285 -11.37 -6.91 -10.03
N ILE A 286 -10.95 -6.92 -11.29
CA ILE A 286 -11.53 -7.73 -12.37
C ILE A 286 -10.81 -9.09 -12.47
N THR A 287 -9.54 -9.12 -12.09
CA THR A 287 -8.71 -10.34 -12.02
C THR A 287 -8.93 -11.07 -10.69
#